data_8f3e85d8ee32672628015931fee9f35f
#
_entry.id   8f3e85d8ee32672628015931fee9f35f
#
_cell.length_a   1.000
_cell.length_b   1.000
_cell.length_c   1.000
_cell.angle_alpha   90.00
_cell.angle_beta   90.00
_cell.angle_gamma   90.00
#
_symmetry.space_group_name_H-M   'P 1'
#
loop_
_entity.id
_entity.type
_entity.pdbx_description
1 polymer ?
#
loop_
_entity_poly.entity_id
_entity_poly.type
_entity_poly.pdbx_seq_one_letter_code
_entity_poly.pdbx_strand_id
1 'polypeptide(L)'
;MFVNRIRIRVEFGDCDPAKIVFYANYFRWFDQCTSALFDAAGLPLRQLFKAHGVVGIPLVEARARFIIPSTYGDELVAESSVTEWNKSSFVISHRFLRDGKLAMEGSETHVWATVHPTDAHRLKAVPLPRDVIQRLSRTKKRAPRKG
;
A
#
# COMPACT_ATOMS: atom_id res chain seq x y z
N MET A 1 6.05 6.16 -12.84
CA MET A 1 5.36 5.46 -11.73
C MET A 1 5.60 6.20 -10.43
N PHE A 2 4.57 6.48 -9.69
CA PHE A 2 4.70 7.15 -8.38
C PHE A 2 5.13 6.11 -7.33
N VAL A 3 6.27 6.33 -6.71
CA VAL A 3 6.80 5.46 -5.65
C VAL A 3 6.85 6.24 -4.34
N ASN A 4 6.26 5.71 -3.31
CA ASN A 4 6.41 6.23 -1.95
C ASN A 4 7.29 5.32 -1.12
N ARG A 5 8.05 5.92 -0.20
CA ARG A 5 8.92 5.20 0.74
C ARG A 5 8.59 5.62 2.15
N ILE A 6 8.42 4.64 3.03
CA ILE A 6 8.33 4.87 4.47
C ILE A 6 9.34 3.98 5.21
N ARG A 7 9.73 4.42 6.39
CA ARG A 7 10.58 3.62 7.28
C ARG A 7 9.69 2.87 8.27
N ILE A 8 10.01 1.59 8.46
CA ILE A 8 9.35 0.73 9.43
C ILE A 8 10.43 0.14 10.33
N ARG A 9 10.36 0.47 11.61
CA ARG A 9 11.20 -0.15 12.63
C ARG A 9 10.51 -1.40 13.15
N VAL A 10 11.24 -2.51 13.18
CA VAL A 10 10.76 -3.74 13.80
C VAL A 10 10.84 -3.60 15.31
N GLU A 11 9.70 -3.63 15.97
CA GLU A 11 9.60 -3.56 17.43
C GLU A 11 9.61 -4.94 18.06
N PHE A 12 9.88 -5.02 19.35
CA PHE A 12 9.91 -6.29 20.09
C PHE A 12 8.61 -7.07 19.93
N GLY A 13 7.46 -6.40 20.04
CA GLY A 13 6.14 -6.99 19.91
C GLY A 13 5.75 -7.44 18.49
N ASP A 14 6.56 -7.10 17.48
CA ASP A 14 6.33 -7.54 16.10
C ASP A 14 6.86 -8.94 15.82
N CYS A 15 7.63 -9.51 16.74
CA CYS A 15 8.34 -10.77 16.58
C CYS A 15 7.60 -11.93 17.26
N ASP A 16 7.77 -13.13 16.70
CA ASP A 16 7.28 -14.38 17.26
C ASP A 16 8.37 -15.10 18.11
N PRO A 17 8.09 -16.27 18.69
CA PRO A 17 9.08 -17.02 19.47
C PRO A 17 10.36 -17.41 18.71
N ALA A 18 10.34 -17.42 17.38
CA ALA A 18 11.53 -17.63 16.55
C ALA A 18 12.41 -16.36 16.45
N LYS A 19 12.02 -15.26 17.11
CA LYS A 19 12.72 -13.97 17.15
C LYS A 19 12.81 -13.25 15.81
N ILE A 20 11.92 -13.59 14.90
CA ILE A 20 11.75 -12.90 13.63
C ILE A 20 10.34 -12.29 13.56
N VAL A 21 10.15 -11.36 12.64
CA VAL A 21 8.84 -10.75 12.42
C VAL A 21 7.78 -11.82 12.19
N PHE A 22 6.71 -11.77 12.98
CA PHE A 22 5.53 -12.61 12.75
C PHE A 22 4.87 -12.18 11.43
N TYR A 23 4.69 -13.11 10.51
CA TYR A 23 4.35 -12.79 9.11
C TYR A 23 3.08 -11.95 8.93
N ALA A 24 2.10 -12.07 9.83
CA ALA A 24 0.89 -11.25 9.78
C ALA A 24 1.17 -9.76 9.89
N ASN A 25 2.26 -9.36 10.53
CA ASN A 25 2.66 -7.95 10.66
C ASN A 25 3.04 -7.34 9.32
N TYR A 26 3.55 -8.10 8.36
CA TYR A 26 3.83 -7.59 7.03
C TYR A 26 2.56 -7.13 6.32
N PHE A 27 1.45 -7.84 6.47
CA PHE A 27 0.18 -7.43 5.89
C PHE A 27 -0.40 -6.19 6.57
N ARG A 28 -0.21 -6.03 7.87
CA ARG A 28 -0.54 -4.80 8.58
C ARG A 28 0.31 -3.62 8.08
N TRP A 29 1.59 -3.85 7.82
CA TRP A 29 2.46 -2.84 7.24
C TRP A 29 2.13 -2.52 5.79
N PHE A 30 1.63 -3.47 5.02
CA PHE A 30 1.08 -3.19 3.68
C PHE A 30 -0.06 -2.17 3.75
N ASP A 31 -0.99 -2.34 4.67
CA ASP A 31 -2.08 -1.39 4.89
C ASP A 31 -1.55 0.00 5.23
N GLN A 32 -0.59 0.09 6.13
CA GLN A 32 0.10 1.34 6.47
C GLN A 32 0.80 1.96 5.25
N CYS A 33 1.47 1.16 4.44
CA CYS A 33 2.14 1.61 3.22
C CYS A 33 1.15 2.11 2.17
N THR A 34 0.02 1.45 2.03
CA THR A 34 -1.06 1.85 1.12
C THR A 34 -1.63 3.20 1.51
N SER A 35 -1.96 3.41 2.78
CA SER A 35 -2.42 4.71 3.27
C SER A 35 -1.38 5.80 3.04
N ALA A 36 -0.12 5.53 3.34
CA ALA A 36 0.98 6.47 3.14
C ALA A 36 1.21 6.79 1.65
N LEU A 37 1.03 5.84 0.76
CA LEU A 37 1.12 6.03 -0.69
C LEU A 37 0.07 7.02 -1.19
N PHE A 38 -1.17 6.85 -0.77
CA PHE A 38 -2.27 7.76 -1.12
C PHE A 38 -2.06 9.15 -0.52
N ASP A 39 -1.66 9.25 0.74
CA ASP A 39 -1.34 10.52 1.39
C ASP A 39 -0.25 11.27 0.63
N ALA A 40 0.82 10.59 0.26
CA ALA A 40 1.93 11.18 -0.47
C ALA A 40 1.56 11.64 -1.88
N ALA A 41 0.55 11.04 -2.48
CA ALA A 41 -0.02 11.45 -3.77
C ALA A 41 -1.02 12.61 -3.65
N GLY A 42 -1.26 13.10 -2.44
CA GLY A 42 -2.26 14.14 -2.17
C GLY A 42 -3.70 13.63 -2.22
N LEU A 43 -3.89 12.34 -1.92
CA LEU A 43 -5.17 11.65 -1.96
C LEU A 43 -5.49 10.98 -0.60
N PRO A 44 -5.56 11.73 0.52
CA PRO A 44 -5.88 11.13 1.81
C PRO A 44 -7.17 10.33 1.73
N LEU A 45 -7.14 9.06 2.09
CA LEU A 45 -8.20 8.09 1.78
C LEU A 45 -9.59 8.52 2.29
N ARG A 46 -9.66 9.02 3.51
CA ARG A 46 -10.96 9.43 4.10
C ARG A 46 -11.63 10.54 3.28
N GLN A 47 -10.88 11.58 2.91
CA GLN A 47 -11.38 12.68 2.09
C GLN A 47 -11.66 12.22 0.65
N LEU A 48 -10.81 11.35 0.12
CA LEU A 48 -10.96 10.78 -1.22
C LEU A 48 -12.27 10.00 -1.35
N PHE A 49 -12.56 9.12 -0.41
CA PHE A 49 -13.79 8.33 -0.42
C PHE A 49 -15.03 9.21 -0.32
N LYS A 50 -14.99 10.20 0.54
CA LYS A 50 -16.08 11.18 0.67
C LYS A 50 -16.30 11.97 -0.60
N ALA A 51 -15.24 12.44 -1.24
CA ALA A 51 -15.31 13.25 -2.46
C ALA A 51 -15.89 12.47 -3.65
N HIS A 52 -15.62 11.18 -3.74
CA HIS A 52 -16.11 10.30 -4.82
C HIS A 52 -17.37 9.50 -4.48
N GLY A 53 -17.90 9.63 -3.26
CA GLY A 53 -19.09 8.89 -2.83
C GLY A 53 -18.91 7.37 -2.81
N VAL A 54 -17.70 6.90 -2.53
CA VAL A 54 -17.37 5.48 -2.41
C VAL A 54 -17.10 5.12 -0.96
N VAL A 55 -17.23 3.84 -0.62
CA VAL A 55 -17.01 3.36 0.76
C VAL A 55 -15.55 2.99 1.01
N GLY A 56 -14.79 2.71 -0.04
CA GLY A 56 -13.39 2.38 0.13
C GLY A 56 -12.77 1.61 -1.03
N ILE A 57 -11.63 1.03 -0.68
CA ILE A 57 -10.83 0.17 -1.56
C ILE A 57 -10.67 -1.22 -0.94
N PRO A 58 -11.76 -2.01 -0.84
CA PRO A 58 -11.67 -3.33 -0.25
C PRO A 58 -10.58 -4.19 -0.89
N LEU A 59 -9.90 -4.95 -0.06
CA LEU A 59 -8.85 -5.85 -0.46
C LEU A 59 -9.47 -7.17 -0.94
N VAL A 60 -9.06 -7.64 -2.11
CA VAL A 60 -9.51 -8.92 -2.68
C VAL A 60 -8.42 -9.97 -2.74
N GLU A 61 -7.16 -9.56 -2.75
CA GLU A 61 -6.02 -10.46 -2.72
C GLU A 61 -4.82 -9.78 -2.05
N ALA A 62 -4.09 -10.52 -1.23
CA ALA A 62 -2.80 -10.12 -0.70
C ALA A 62 -1.80 -11.27 -0.84
N ARG A 63 -0.60 -10.96 -1.32
CA ARG A 63 0.50 -11.90 -1.50
C ARG A 63 1.77 -11.36 -0.85
N ALA A 64 2.54 -12.26 -0.27
CA ALA A 64 3.85 -11.92 0.28
C ALA A 64 4.84 -13.05 0.02
N ARG A 65 6.08 -12.66 -0.31
CA ARG A 65 7.22 -13.55 -0.43
C ARG A 65 8.32 -13.08 0.49
N PHE A 66 8.75 -13.94 1.39
CA PHE A 66 9.74 -13.65 2.43
C PHE A 66 11.11 -14.14 1.95
N ILE A 67 12.09 -13.25 1.92
CA ILE A 67 13.42 -13.52 1.33
C ILE A 67 14.47 -13.55 2.43
N ILE A 68 14.52 -12.51 3.27
CA ILE A 68 15.43 -12.40 4.41
C ILE A 68 14.60 -12.13 5.65
N PRO A 69 14.67 -12.95 6.72
CA PRO A 69 13.97 -12.65 7.96
C PRO A 69 14.45 -11.34 8.58
N SER A 70 13.53 -10.58 9.16
CA SER A 70 13.84 -9.37 9.92
C SER A 70 13.57 -9.61 11.39
N THR A 71 14.32 -8.94 12.25
CA THR A 71 14.26 -9.11 13.69
C THR A 71 14.12 -7.78 14.42
N TYR A 72 13.86 -7.83 15.72
CA TYR A 72 13.78 -6.67 16.59
C TYR A 72 14.98 -5.73 16.40
N GLY A 73 14.69 -4.46 16.22
CA GLY A 73 15.67 -3.40 16.02
C GLY A 73 16.07 -3.15 14.57
N ASP A 74 15.67 -4.00 13.64
CA ASP A 74 15.88 -3.75 12.22
C ASP A 74 15.03 -2.57 11.73
N GLU A 75 15.60 -1.76 10.85
CA GLU A 75 14.87 -0.74 10.09
C GLU A 75 14.68 -1.21 8.66
N LEU A 76 13.43 -1.17 8.23
CA LEU A 76 13.04 -1.50 6.87
C LEU A 76 12.65 -0.23 6.12
N VAL A 77 13.05 -0.13 4.86
CA VAL A 77 12.51 0.86 3.93
C VAL A 77 11.47 0.16 3.07
N ALA A 78 10.22 0.55 3.24
CA ALA A 78 9.11 0.03 2.44
C ALA A 78 8.86 0.95 1.25
N GLU A 79 9.02 0.41 0.05
CA GLU A 79 8.70 1.07 -1.22
C GLU A 79 7.37 0.56 -1.73
N SER A 80 6.46 1.46 -2.06
CA SER A 80 5.12 1.12 -2.55
C SER A 80 4.77 1.92 -3.79
N SER A 81 4.10 1.25 -4.72
CA SER A 81 3.63 1.86 -5.97
C SER A 81 2.47 1.07 -6.55
N VAL A 82 1.60 1.74 -7.30
CA VAL A 82 0.59 1.04 -8.11
C VAL A 82 1.26 0.53 -9.38
N THR A 83 1.22 -0.76 -9.60
CA THR A 83 1.89 -1.44 -10.72
C THR A 83 0.94 -1.91 -11.80
N GLU A 84 -0.36 -1.96 -11.52
CA GLU A 84 -1.37 -2.38 -12.48
C GLU A 84 -2.67 -1.62 -12.25
N TRP A 85 -3.29 -1.17 -13.34
CA TRP A 85 -4.58 -0.51 -13.35
C TRP A 85 -5.57 -1.30 -14.20
N ASN A 86 -6.75 -1.59 -13.64
CA ASN A 86 -7.88 -2.17 -14.34
C ASN A 86 -9.07 -1.19 -14.29
N LYS A 87 -10.22 -1.56 -14.82
CA LYS A 87 -11.40 -0.68 -14.85
C LYS A 87 -11.82 -0.23 -13.45
N SER A 88 -11.88 -1.16 -12.50
CA SER A 88 -12.39 -0.94 -11.14
C SER A 88 -11.44 -1.46 -10.05
N SER A 89 -10.28 -1.96 -10.42
CA SER A 89 -9.29 -2.52 -9.51
C SER A 89 -7.89 -2.06 -9.85
N PHE A 90 -6.99 -2.19 -8.89
CA PHE A 90 -5.58 -1.86 -9.07
C PHE A 90 -4.72 -2.72 -8.15
N VAL A 91 -3.46 -2.89 -8.53
CA VAL A 91 -2.48 -3.66 -7.77
C VAL A 91 -1.44 -2.70 -7.20
N ILE A 92 -1.24 -2.77 -5.90
CA ILE A 92 -0.13 -2.10 -5.22
C ILE A 92 0.95 -3.12 -4.94
N SER A 93 2.17 -2.81 -5.37
CA SER A 93 3.35 -3.61 -5.04
C SER A 93 4.13 -2.97 -3.90
N HIS A 94 4.58 -3.80 -2.98
CA HIS A 94 5.39 -3.41 -1.83
C HIS A 94 6.73 -4.14 -1.87
N ARG A 95 7.81 -3.41 -1.60
CA ARG A 95 9.16 -3.96 -1.47
C ARG A 95 9.76 -3.44 -0.16
N PHE A 96 10.17 -4.36 0.70
CA PHE A 96 10.81 -4.00 1.98
C PHE A 96 12.29 -4.32 1.89
N LEU A 97 13.09 -3.28 2.05
CA LEU A 97 14.55 -3.38 1.98
C LEU A 97 15.16 -3.19 3.37
N ARG A 98 16.13 -4.03 3.69
CA ARG A 98 16.99 -3.88 4.86
C ARG A 98 18.43 -3.69 4.40
N ASP A 99 19.04 -2.58 4.81
CA ASP A 99 20.39 -2.22 4.37
C ASP A 99 20.57 -2.27 2.84
N GLY A 100 19.56 -1.80 2.10
CA GLY A 100 19.53 -1.80 0.65
C GLY A 100 19.25 -3.15 -0.02
N LYS A 101 19.07 -4.23 0.76
CA LYS A 101 18.77 -5.57 0.25
C LYS A 101 17.30 -5.89 0.38
N LEU A 102 16.72 -6.49 -0.64
CA LEU A 102 15.33 -6.92 -0.63
C LEU A 102 15.11 -8.01 0.43
N ALA A 103 14.35 -7.69 1.46
CA ALA A 103 14.02 -8.60 2.56
C ALA A 103 12.68 -9.31 2.35
N MET A 104 11.71 -8.62 1.78
CA MET A 104 10.44 -9.21 1.37
C MET A 104 9.81 -8.39 0.27
N GLU A 105 8.93 -8.99 -0.48
CA GLU A 105 8.10 -8.31 -1.47
C GLU A 105 6.69 -8.90 -1.48
N GLY A 106 5.73 -8.09 -1.89
CA GLY A 106 4.36 -8.53 -1.97
C GLY A 106 3.49 -7.58 -2.76
N SER A 107 2.23 -7.94 -2.86
CA SER A 107 1.24 -7.12 -3.55
C SER A 107 -0.12 -7.25 -2.92
N GLU A 108 -0.91 -6.22 -3.13
CA GLU A 108 -2.32 -6.15 -2.75
C GLU A 108 -3.14 -5.78 -3.97
N THR A 109 -4.25 -6.49 -4.20
CA THR A 109 -5.25 -6.10 -5.18
C THR A 109 -6.44 -5.49 -4.47
N HIS A 110 -6.74 -4.24 -4.80
CA HIS A 110 -7.85 -3.46 -4.27
C HIS A 110 -8.90 -3.20 -5.33
N VAL A 111 -10.15 -3.09 -4.91
CA VAL A 111 -11.28 -2.72 -5.75
C VAL A 111 -11.80 -1.35 -5.32
N TRP A 112 -12.07 -0.48 -6.28
CA TRP A 112 -12.76 0.79 -6.03
C TRP A 112 -14.26 0.51 -5.93
N ALA A 113 -14.85 0.66 -4.73
CA ALA A 113 -16.17 0.14 -4.47
C ALA A 113 -17.08 1.07 -3.68
N THR A 114 -18.35 1.02 -4.02
CA THR A 114 -19.45 1.63 -3.26
C THR A 114 -20.39 0.56 -2.72
N VAL A 115 -21.39 0.98 -1.95
CA VAL A 115 -22.46 0.08 -1.49
C VAL A 115 -23.35 -0.29 -2.69
N HIS A 116 -23.76 -1.55 -2.76
CA HIS A 116 -24.67 -2.02 -3.78
C HIS A 116 -26.04 -1.27 -3.68
N PRO A 117 -26.62 -0.83 -4.81
CA PRO A 117 -27.84 0.03 -4.79
C PRO A 117 -29.06 -0.58 -4.09
N THR A 118 -29.15 -1.91 -4.09
CA THR A 118 -30.33 -2.64 -3.57
C THR A 118 -30.00 -3.58 -2.40
N ASP A 119 -28.73 -3.71 -2.03
CA ASP A 119 -28.31 -4.58 -0.93
C ASP A 119 -27.16 -3.92 -0.14
N ALA A 120 -27.51 -3.37 1.03
CA ALA A 120 -26.56 -2.67 1.89
C ALA A 120 -25.45 -3.56 2.48
N HIS A 121 -25.55 -4.89 2.38
CA HIS A 121 -24.54 -5.85 2.82
C HIS A 121 -23.56 -6.24 1.71
N ARG A 122 -23.75 -5.72 0.48
CA ARG A 122 -22.89 -6.00 -0.67
C ARG A 122 -22.17 -4.73 -1.13
N LEU A 123 -20.98 -4.91 -1.67
CA LEU A 123 -20.22 -3.86 -2.33
C LEU A 123 -20.36 -3.99 -3.84
N LYS A 124 -20.32 -2.85 -4.52
CA LYS A 124 -20.32 -2.76 -5.97
C LYS A 124 -19.04 -2.12 -6.47
N ALA A 125 -18.31 -2.79 -7.34
CA ALA A 125 -17.18 -2.22 -8.04
C ALA A 125 -17.64 -1.10 -8.99
N VAL A 126 -16.94 0.02 -8.94
CA VAL A 126 -17.20 1.18 -9.82
C VAL A 126 -15.90 1.63 -10.47
N PRO A 127 -15.96 2.28 -11.66
CA PRO A 127 -14.76 2.68 -12.37
C PRO A 127 -13.87 3.59 -11.57
N LEU A 128 -12.56 3.37 -11.68
CA LEU A 128 -11.54 4.21 -11.05
C LEU A 128 -11.57 5.62 -11.64
N PRO A 129 -11.52 6.68 -10.79
CA PRO A 129 -11.44 8.05 -11.25
C PRO A 129 -10.11 8.33 -11.97
N ARG A 130 -10.15 9.11 -13.05
CA ARG A 130 -8.95 9.46 -13.83
C ARG A 130 -7.92 10.24 -13.02
N ASP A 131 -8.33 11.13 -12.14
CA ASP A 131 -7.44 11.92 -11.30
C ASP A 131 -6.66 11.04 -10.31
N VAL A 132 -7.27 10.01 -9.77
CA VAL A 132 -6.62 9.03 -8.90
C VAL A 132 -5.53 8.28 -9.67
N ILE A 133 -5.87 7.76 -10.87
CA ILE A 133 -4.91 7.07 -11.74
C ILE A 133 -3.74 8.00 -12.09
N GLN A 134 -4.03 9.23 -12.48
CA GLN A 134 -2.99 10.20 -12.85
C GLN A 134 -2.04 10.51 -11.71
N ARG A 135 -2.57 10.78 -10.52
CA ARG A 135 -1.73 11.14 -9.36
C ARG A 135 -0.83 10.00 -8.90
N LEU A 136 -1.32 8.78 -8.91
CA LEU A 136 -0.56 7.57 -8.53
C LEU A 136 0.33 7.04 -9.67
N SER A 137 0.24 7.61 -10.86
CA SER A 137 1.09 7.27 -12.01
C SER A 137 2.21 8.29 -12.26
N ARG A 138 2.15 9.46 -11.64
CA ARG A 138 3.16 10.51 -11.84
C ARG A 138 4.50 10.13 -11.23
N THR A 139 5.58 10.38 -11.97
CA THR A 139 6.91 10.34 -11.38
C THR A 139 7.10 11.54 -10.46
N LYS A 140 7.52 11.35 -9.20
CA LYS A 140 7.93 12.46 -8.34
C LYS A 140 9.05 13.22 -9.04
N LYS A 141 8.83 14.50 -9.37
CA LYS A 141 9.93 15.39 -9.75
C LYS A 141 10.93 15.40 -8.58
N ARG A 142 12.18 15.04 -8.85
CA ARG A 142 13.26 15.22 -7.87
C ARG A 142 13.25 16.70 -7.47
N ALA A 143 13.16 16.96 -6.17
CA ALA A 143 13.41 18.31 -5.67
C ALA A 143 14.80 18.75 -6.15
N PRO A 144 14.97 20.00 -6.62
CA PRO A 144 16.28 20.49 -7.03
C PRO A 144 17.22 20.34 -5.83
N ARG A 145 18.39 19.70 -6.05
CA ARG A 145 19.46 19.70 -5.06
C ARG A 145 19.83 21.17 -4.86
N LYS A 146 19.59 21.67 -3.64
CA LYS A 146 20.20 22.94 -3.24
C LYS A 146 21.71 22.71 -3.28
N GLY A 147 22.34 23.36 -4.22
CA GLY A 147 23.78 23.47 -4.30
C GLY A 147 24.34 24.28 -3.13
#